data_3a1d4201c2ef24f7181a4b52762373a1
#
_entry.id   3a1d4201c2ef24f7181a4b52762373a1
#
_cell.length_a   1.000
_cell.length_b   1.000
_cell.length_c   1.000
_cell.angle_alpha   90.00
_cell.angle_beta   90.00
_cell.angle_gamma   90.00
#
_symmetry.space_group_name_H-M   'P 1'
#
loop_
_entity.id
_entity.type
_entity.pdbx_description
1 polymer ?
#
loop_
_entity_poly.entity_id
_entity_poly.type
_entity_poly.pdbx_seq_one_letter_code
_entity_poly.pdbx_strand_id
1 'polypeptide(L)'
;MSPKALLLALAAALALAMPAAAQAPGPTAAFDGTYAGVSAHTFKSTGHGRPCPRWHTPDALTITNGAVHSGTRDKWTGTVSPQGHVVLRNTLAMRVDARIDPQGTITGRYHGPACAVDFVWQKQPQ
;
A
#
# COMPACT_ATOMS: atom_id res chain seq x y z
N MET A 1 66.11 -5.19 -24.69
CA MET A 1 64.93 -6.03 -24.45
C MET A 1 64.52 -5.91 -23.02
N SER A 2 63.51 -5.23 -22.80
CA SER A 2 63.03 -4.98 -21.46
C SER A 2 61.74 -5.75 -21.22
N PRO A 3 61.76 -6.78 -20.38
CA PRO A 3 60.52 -7.52 -20.07
C PRO A 3 59.63 -6.78 -19.09
N LYS A 4 59.83 -5.49 -18.96
CA LYS A 4 59.13 -4.69 -17.95
C LYS A 4 57.75 -4.19 -18.39
N ALA A 5 57.36 -4.50 -19.61
CA ALA A 5 56.11 -4.03 -20.13
C ALA A 5 54.90 -4.94 -19.83
N LEU A 6 55.13 -6.04 -19.15
CA LEU A 6 54.12 -7.06 -18.93
C LEU A 6 53.50 -7.06 -17.54
N LEU A 7 53.85 -6.09 -16.73
CA LEU A 7 53.41 -6.07 -15.34
C LEU A 7 52.32 -5.05 -15.03
N LEU A 8 51.75 -4.41 -16.07
CA LEU A 8 50.78 -3.34 -15.88
C LEU A 8 49.34 -3.68 -16.28
N ALA A 9 49.07 -4.93 -16.57
CA ALA A 9 47.75 -5.32 -17.05
C ALA A 9 46.87 -5.99 -16.01
N LEU A 10 47.18 -5.88 -14.75
CA LEU A 10 46.41 -6.51 -13.68
C LEU A 10 45.97 -5.52 -12.63
N ALA A 11 45.71 -4.29 -13.04
CA ALA A 11 44.76 -3.48 -12.28
C ALA A 11 43.36 -4.04 -12.61
N ALA A 12 43.05 -5.16 -12.05
CA ALA A 12 41.78 -5.77 -12.14
C ALA A 12 40.71 -4.73 -11.75
N ALA A 13 39.83 -4.51 -12.65
CA ALA A 13 38.54 -3.92 -12.35
C ALA A 13 37.88 -4.79 -11.27
N LEU A 14 38.13 -4.47 -10.03
CA LEU A 14 37.27 -4.84 -8.94
C LEU A 14 36.04 -3.96 -9.11
N ALA A 15 35.23 -4.34 -10.07
CA ALA A 15 33.87 -3.84 -10.13
C ALA A 15 33.20 -4.34 -8.86
N LEU A 16 33.10 -3.45 -7.88
CA LEU A 16 32.28 -3.66 -6.73
C LEU A 16 30.85 -3.71 -7.21
N ALA A 17 30.38 -4.92 -7.55
CA ALA A 17 28.98 -5.16 -7.77
C ALA A 17 28.29 -4.94 -6.44
N MET A 18 27.68 -3.77 -6.28
CA MET A 18 26.80 -3.55 -5.15
C MET A 18 25.61 -4.49 -5.28
N PRO A 19 25.32 -5.30 -4.25
CA PRO A 19 24.14 -6.15 -4.30
C PRO A 19 22.90 -5.27 -4.41
N ALA A 20 22.11 -5.46 -5.46
CA ALA A 20 20.86 -4.74 -5.71
C ALA A 20 19.82 -4.96 -4.60
N ALA A 21 20.06 -5.94 -3.71
CA ALA A 21 19.16 -6.32 -2.63
C ALA A 21 19.18 -5.39 -1.41
N ALA A 22 20.07 -4.39 -1.38
CA ALA A 22 20.25 -3.54 -0.21
C ALA A 22 19.36 -2.28 -0.21
N GLN A 23 18.52 -2.08 -1.24
CA GLN A 23 17.64 -0.93 -1.33
C GLN A 23 16.26 -1.28 -0.81
N ALA A 24 15.75 -0.47 0.14
CA ALA A 24 14.37 -0.54 0.55
C ALA A 24 13.43 -0.33 -0.65
N PRO A 25 12.27 -1.02 -0.73
CA PRO A 25 11.31 -0.78 -1.78
C PRO A 25 10.92 0.71 -1.80
N GLY A 26 11.13 1.36 -2.92
CA GLY A 26 10.74 2.74 -3.14
C GLY A 26 9.25 2.88 -3.45
N PRO A 27 8.78 4.14 -3.63
CA PRO A 27 7.41 4.38 -4.08
C PRO A 27 7.15 3.69 -5.41
N THR A 28 5.89 3.30 -5.64
CA THR A 28 5.46 2.65 -6.86
C THR A 28 4.34 3.41 -7.52
N ALA A 29 4.37 3.51 -8.87
CA ALA A 29 3.27 4.03 -9.67
C ALA A 29 2.35 2.92 -10.20
N ALA A 30 2.63 1.67 -9.87
CA ALA A 30 1.92 0.51 -10.41
C ALA A 30 0.43 0.51 -10.08
N PHE A 31 0.03 1.16 -8.99
CA PHE A 31 -1.35 1.18 -8.52
C PHE A 31 -2.02 2.54 -8.66
N ASP A 32 -1.40 3.47 -9.39
CA ASP A 32 -1.95 4.82 -9.55
C ASP A 32 -3.34 4.79 -10.18
N GLY A 33 -4.21 5.64 -9.68
CA GLY A 33 -5.56 5.78 -10.18
C GLY A 33 -6.55 6.20 -9.10
N THR A 34 -7.81 6.25 -9.51
CA THR A 34 -8.95 6.54 -8.62
C THR A 34 -9.72 5.26 -8.37
N TYR A 35 -10.05 5.01 -7.12
CA TYR A 35 -10.75 3.82 -6.67
C TYR A 35 -12.04 4.26 -5.99
N ALA A 36 -13.18 3.94 -6.60
CA ALA A 36 -14.48 4.29 -6.02
C ALA A 36 -14.80 3.39 -4.82
N GLY A 37 -15.40 3.94 -3.79
CA GLY A 37 -15.94 3.16 -2.69
C GLY A 37 -17.10 2.30 -3.17
N VAL A 38 -17.08 1.02 -2.81
CA VAL A 38 -18.09 0.05 -3.19
C VAL A 38 -18.98 -0.32 -2.02
N SER A 39 -18.37 -0.67 -0.90
CA SER A 39 -19.13 -1.13 0.27
C SER A 39 -18.34 -0.99 1.55
N ALA A 40 -19.08 -0.90 2.63
CA ALA A 40 -18.58 -1.07 3.99
C ALA A 40 -19.54 -1.99 4.74
N HIS A 41 -19.04 -3.09 5.26
CA HIS A 41 -19.82 -4.05 6.00
C HIS A 41 -19.33 -4.11 7.45
N THR A 42 -20.19 -3.71 8.37
CA THR A 42 -19.88 -3.71 9.80
C THR A 42 -20.43 -4.96 10.46
N PHE A 43 -19.61 -5.59 11.29
CA PHE A 43 -20.02 -6.77 12.03
C PHE A 43 -19.37 -6.80 13.41
N LYS A 44 -19.90 -7.63 14.29
CA LYS A 44 -19.31 -7.79 15.63
C LYS A 44 -18.03 -8.62 15.54
N SER A 45 -16.95 -8.10 16.11
CA SER A 45 -15.69 -8.84 16.21
C SER A 45 -15.65 -9.72 17.45
N THR A 46 -16.53 -9.45 18.43
CA THR A 46 -16.71 -10.27 19.63
C THR A 46 -18.19 -10.56 19.85
N GLY A 47 -18.52 -11.62 20.60
CA GLY A 47 -19.89 -11.98 20.89
C GLY A 47 -20.58 -11.09 21.93
N HIS A 48 -19.88 -10.10 22.49
CA HIS A 48 -20.36 -9.27 23.58
C HIS A 48 -20.36 -7.81 23.18
N GLY A 49 -21.28 -7.03 23.79
CA GLY A 49 -21.28 -5.60 23.70
C GLY A 49 -22.40 -4.99 22.88
N ARG A 50 -22.25 -3.70 22.60
CA ARG A 50 -23.25 -2.88 21.93
C ARG A 50 -23.40 -3.27 20.46
N PRO A 51 -24.57 -3.01 19.83
CA PRO A 51 -24.70 -3.14 18.38
C PRO A 51 -23.64 -2.32 17.67
N CYS A 52 -23.09 -2.88 16.58
CA CYS A 52 -22.11 -2.16 15.78
C CYS A 52 -22.82 -1.12 14.90
N PRO A 53 -22.39 0.15 14.93
CA PRO A 53 -22.96 1.14 14.03
C PRO A 53 -22.64 0.80 12.59
N ARG A 54 -23.58 1.10 11.69
CA ARG A 54 -23.34 0.94 10.26
C ARG A 54 -22.35 2.00 9.79
N TRP A 55 -21.36 1.56 9.04
CA TRP A 55 -20.48 2.48 8.33
C TRP A 55 -21.09 2.83 6.97
N HIS A 56 -20.86 4.05 6.52
CA HIS A 56 -21.26 4.46 5.17
C HIS A 56 -20.34 3.87 4.11
N THR A 57 -20.78 3.85 2.85
CA THR A 57 -19.89 3.53 1.73
C THR A 57 -18.68 4.47 1.77
N PRO A 58 -17.45 3.94 1.71
CA PRO A 58 -16.27 4.78 1.90
C PRO A 58 -16.08 5.76 0.74
N ASP A 59 -15.46 6.91 1.04
CA ASP A 59 -15.07 7.87 0.02
C ASP A 59 -14.08 7.22 -0.96
N ALA A 60 -14.08 7.73 -2.20
CA ALA A 60 -13.11 7.31 -3.20
C ALA A 60 -11.68 7.55 -2.71
N LEU A 61 -10.77 6.68 -3.12
CA LEU A 61 -9.34 6.83 -2.88
C LEU A 61 -8.66 7.25 -4.17
N THR A 62 -7.68 8.13 -4.06
CA THR A 62 -6.75 8.45 -5.15
C THR A 62 -5.37 7.99 -4.75
N ILE A 63 -4.72 7.21 -5.61
CA ILE A 63 -3.37 6.70 -5.38
C ILE A 63 -2.44 7.34 -6.40
N THR A 64 -1.36 7.95 -5.92
CA THR A 64 -0.32 8.57 -6.75
C THR A 64 1.04 8.21 -6.17
N ASN A 65 1.85 7.48 -6.95
CA ASN A 65 3.20 7.03 -6.54
C ASN A 65 3.19 6.36 -5.17
N GLY A 66 2.20 5.51 -4.91
CA GLY A 66 2.07 4.79 -3.65
C GLY A 66 1.53 5.61 -2.48
N ALA A 67 1.18 6.87 -2.68
CA ALA A 67 0.52 7.70 -1.67
C ALA A 67 -0.99 7.67 -1.89
N VAL A 68 -1.75 7.46 -0.82
CA VAL A 68 -3.20 7.33 -0.86
C VAL A 68 -3.85 8.52 -0.18
N HIS A 69 -4.85 9.08 -0.84
CA HIS A 69 -5.70 10.14 -0.29
C HIS A 69 -7.16 9.83 -0.57
N SER A 70 -8.05 10.26 0.32
CA SER A 70 -9.48 10.12 0.10
C SER A 70 -10.18 11.48 0.07
N GLY A 71 -11.50 11.42 -0.12
CA GLY A 71 -12.37 12.59 -0.01
C GLY A 71 -12.40 13.15 1.42
N THR A 72 -13.10 14.28 1.55
CA THR A 72 -13.06 15.10 2.77
C THR A 72 -13.83 14.50 3.93
N ARG A 73 -14.78 13.60 3.67
CA ARG A 73 -15.58 12.98 4.73
C ARG A 73 -14.79 11.98 5.55
N ASP A 74 -14.13 11.03 4.89
CA ASP A 74 -13.41 9.95 5.58
C ASP A 74 -11.99 10.34 5.95
N LYS A 75 -11.37 11.20 5.16
CA LYS A 75 -9.99 11.69 5.38
C LYS A 75 -8.96 10.57 5.50
N TRP A 76 -9.11 9.51 4.70
CA TRP A 76 -8.10 8.46 4.63
C TRP A 76 -6.82 8.99 4.02
N THR A 77 -5.71 8.64 4.64
CA THR A 77 -4.37 8.78 4.07
C THR A 77 -3.64 7.48 4.24
N GLY A 78 -2.67 7.21 3.40
CA GLY A 78 -1.96 5.96 3.51
C GLY A 78 -0.90 5.75 2.46
N THR A 79 -0.44 4.51 2.41
CA THR A 79 0.62 4.08 1.50
C THR A 79 0.27 2.75 0.87
N VAL A 80 0.81 2.53 -0.33
CA VAL A 80 0.74 1.24 -1.03
C VAL A 80 2.16 0.74 -1.27
N SER A 81 2.44 -0.48 -0.87
CA SER A 81 3.72 -1.13 -1.17
C SER A 81 3.76 -1.63 -2.62
N PRO A 82 4.95 -1.91 -3.17
CA PRO A 82 5.06 -2.52 -4.50
C PRO A 82 4.33 -3.86 -4.63
N GLN A 83 4.07 -4.55 -3.53
CA GLN A 83 3.33 -5.82 -3.50
C GLN A 83 1.82 -5.64 -3.40
N GLY A 84 1.32 -4.40 -3.40
CA GLY A 84 -0.11 -4.13 -3.31
C GLY A 84 -0.68 -4.17 -1.90
N HIS A 85 0.16 -4.06 -0.90
CA HIS A 85 -0.28 -3.94 0.49
C HIS A 85 -0.61 -2.48 0.79
N VAL A 86 -1.81 -2.21 1.26
CA VAL A 86 -2.31 -0.87 1.54
C VAL A 86 -2.51 -0.70 3.04
N VAL A 87 -2.01 0.39 3.58
CA VAL A 87 -2.29 0.79 4.96
C VAL A 87 -2.95 2.16 4.91
N LEU A 88 -4.15 2.24 5.49
CA LEU A 88 -4.91 3.49 5.57
C LEU A 88 -5.07 3.90 7.02
N ARG A 89 -5.07 5.21 7.25
CA ARG A 89 -5.36 5.82 8.55
C ARG A 89 -6.25 7.03 8.32
N ASN A 90 -7.06 7.36 9.31
CA ASN A 90 -7.86 8.57 9.28
C ASN A 90 -7.68 9.40 10.55
N THR A 91 -8.36 10.55 10.62
CA THR A 91 -8.26 11.46 11.76
C THR A 91 -8.89 10.91 13.04
N LEU A 92 -9.68 9.83 12.95
CA LEU A 92 -10.28 9.15 14.10
C LEU A 92 -9.38 8.04 14.65
N ALA A 93 -8.12 8.00 14.25
CA ALA A 93 -7.14 7.00 14.62
C ALA A 93 -7.53 5.56 14.20
N MET A 94 -8.40 5.42 13.21
CA MET A 94 -8.70 4.12 12.61
C MET A 94 -7.57 3.71 11.69
N ARG A 95 -7.23 2.43 11.71
CA ARG A 95 -6.28 1.83 10.79
C ARG A 95 -6.97 0.73 10.00
N VAL A 96 -6.82 0.78 8.69
CA VAL A 96 -7.30 -0.26 7.78
C VAL A 96 -6.10 -0.90 7.11
N ASP A 97 -5.99 -2.21 7.22
CA ASP A 97 -5.04 -3.02 6.47
C ASP A 97 -5.77 -3.62 5.27
N ALA A 98 -5.25 -3.39 4.08
CA ALA A 98 -5.91 -3.74 2.84
C ALA A 98 -4.93 -4.29 1.81
N ARG A 99 -5.46 -4.86 0.74
CA ARG A 99 -4.70 -5.35 -0.41
C ARG A 99 -5.39 -4.95 -1.70
N ILE A 100 -4.58 -4.68 -2.72
CA ILE A 100 -5.05 -4.46 -4.09
C ILE A 100 -4.80 -5.74 -4.87
N ASP A 101 -5.85 -6.28 -5.51
CA ASP A 101 -5.71 -7.43 -6.39
C ASP A 101 -5.41 -7.00 -7.84
N PRO A 102 -5.09 -7.96 -8.74
CA PRO A 102 -4.79 -7.63 -10.14
C PRO A 102 -5.94 -6.96 -10.90
N GLN A 103 -7.18 -7.11 -10.45
CA GLN A 103 -8.35 -6.48 -11.08
C GLN A 103 -8.60 -5.06 -10.57
N GLY A 104 -7.78 -4.56 -9.66
CA GLY A 104 -7.92 -3.24 -9.10
C GLY A 104 -8.97 -3.15 -7.99
N THR A 105 -9.28 -4.25 -7.33
CA THR A 105 -10.14 -4.26 -6.16
C THR A 105 -9.29 -4.13 -4.90
N ILE A 106 -9.62 -3.16 -4.07
CA ILE A 106 -9.02 -3.00 -2.75
C ILE A 106 -9.99 -3.57 -1.73
N THR A 107 -9.52 -4.54 -0.95
CA THR A 107 -10.27 -5.12 0.15
C THR A 107 -9.49 -4.93 1.44
N GLY A 108 -10.12 -4.36 2.45
CA GLY A 108 -9.47 -4.07 3.70
C GLY A 108 -10.37 -4.21 4.90
N ARG A 109 -9.75 -4.30 6.07
CA ARG A 109 -10.46 -4.46 7.32
C ARG A 109 -9.95 -3.52 8.39
N TYR A 110 -10.87 -2.87 9.07
CA TYR A 110 -10.66 -2.20 10.33
C TYR A 110 -11.06 -3.14 11.47
N HIS A 111 -10.17 -3.32 12.44
CA HIS A 111 -10.43 -4.06 13.66
C HIS A 111 -10.61 -3.11 14.82
N GLY A 112 -11.83 -2.95 15.28
CA GLY A 112 -12.12 -2.22 16.50
C GLY A 112 -12.22 -3.14 17.72
N PRO A 113 -12.38 -2.58 18.94
CA PRO A 113 -12.46 -3.38 20.16
C PRO A 113 -13.66 -4.33 20.19
N ALA A 114 -14.79 -3.93 19.65
CA ALA A 114 -16.03 -4.71 19.64
C ALA A 114 -16.57 -4.96 18.24
N CYS A 115 -16.20 -4.13 17.27
CA CYS A 115 -16.72 -4.16 15.91
C CYS A 115 -15.59 -4.16 14.90
N ALA A 116 -15.83 -4.79 13.77
CA ALA A 116 -14.94 -4.73 12.61
C ALA A 116 -15.71 -4.23 11.40
N VAL A 117 -15.00 -3.63 10.44
CA VAL A 117 -15.59 -3.13 9.22
C VAL A 117 -14.77 -3.62 8.04
N ASP A 118 -15.43 -4.27 7.09
CA ASP A 118 -14.83 -4.65 5.82
C ASP A 118 -15.14 -3.59 4.77
N PHE A 119 -14.11 -3.04 4.18
CA PHE A 119 -14.20 -2.02 3.14
C PHE A 119 -13.81 -2.59 1.79
N VAL A 120 -14.49 -2.15 0.75
CA VAL A 120 -14.17 -2.50 -0.64
C VAL A 120 -14.16 -1.23 -1.49
N TRP A 121 -13.11 -1.09 -2.30
CA TRP A 121 -12.99 -0.07 -3.34
C TRP A 121 -12.67 -0.75 -4.67
N GLN A 122 -13.04 -0.10 -5.76
CA GLN A 122 -12.79 -0.61 -7.10
C GLN A 122 -12.17 0.45 -7.98
N LYS A 123 -11.08 0.11 -8.66
CA LYS A 123 -10.41 1.00 -9.59
C LYS A 123 -11.35 1.41 -10.72
N GLN A 124 -11.36 2.70 -11.01
CA GLN A 124 -12.18 3.26 -12.06
C GLN A 124 -11.41 3.26 -13.39
N PRO A 125 -12.10 3.12 -14.53
CA PRO A 125 -11.48 3.29 -15.84
C PRO A 125 -10.87 4.68 -15.96
N GLN A 126 -9.74 4.75 -16.66
CA GLN A 126 -9.10 6.01 -17.00
C GLN A 126 -9.61 6.52 -18.34
#